data_b90b19f911993e19f9418bf0911f0469
#
_entry.id   b90b19f911993e19f9418bf0911f0469
#
_cell.length_a   1.000
_cell.length_b   1.000
_cell.length_c   1.000
_cell.angle_alpha   90.00
_cell.angle_beta   90.00
_cell.angle_gamma   90.00
#
_symmetry.space_group_name_H-M   'P 1'
#
loop_
_entity.id
_entity.type
_entity.pdbx_description
1 polymer ?
#
loop_
_entity_poly.entity_id
_entity_poly.type
_entity_poly.pdbx_seq_one_letter_code
_entity_poly.pdbx_strand_id
1 'polypeptide(L)'
;MPFRVEFDPSECVACGTCAVACMDQCDTVIGVDVPCRRIVTLEDHSGGKTVIRYASVGCMHCRDPICQRVCRQGCYTVDAETGLVLLNGAACVGCGACVKACPIGAVALNSAGKASKCNGCRERLLLGLPAACERACQNQAIRFTAVESGAEDDRETVTLLSRLLGSGKGGRAC
;
A
#
# COMPACT_ATOMS: atom_id res chain seq x y z
N MET A 1 -8.93 -14.55 10.81
CA MET A 1 -7.45 -14.68 10.90
C MET A 1 -6.82 -13.41 10.36
N PRO A 2 -5.84 -12.82 11.05
CA PRO A 2 -5.16 -11.62 10.55
C PRO A 2 -4.39 -11.90 9.25
N PHE A 3 -4.33 -10.91 8.37
CA PHE A 3 -3.59 -10.97 7.11
C PHE A 3 -2.34 -10.10 7.16
N ARG A 4 -1.31 -10.56 6.51
CA ARG A 4 -0.08 -9.83 6.24
C ARG A 4 0.03 -9.56 4.74
N VAL A 5 0.45 -8.35 4.38
CA VAL A 5 0.73 -7.99 2.99
C VAL A 5 2.22 -8.14 2.73
N GLU A 6 2.56 -8.89 1.71
CA GLU A 6 3.93 -9.13 1.29
C GLU A 6 4.15 -8.60 -0.12
N PHE A 7 5.34 -8.10 -0.38
CA PHE A 7 5.75 -7.67 -1.72
C PHE A 7 7.19 -8.10 -1.98
N ASP A 8 7.37 -8.87 -3.06
CA ASP A 8 8.69 -9.27 -3.55
C ASP A 8 9.07 -8.41 -4.78
N PRO A 9 10.03 -7.49 -4.63
CA PRO A 9 10.48 -6.66 -5.74
C PRO A 9 11.23 -7.43 -6.84
N SER A 10 11.79 -8.62 -6.57
CA SER A 10 12.49 -9.43 -7.56
C SER A 10 11.53 -10.03 -8.59
N GLU A 11 10.29 -10.27 -8.20
CA GLU A 11 9.23 -10.79 -9.05
C GLU A 11 8.46 -9.68 -9.80
N CYS A 12 8.67 -8.41 -9.44
CA CYS A 12 7.94 -7.31 -10.02
C CYS A 12 8.52 -6.85 -11.36
N VAL A 13 7.73 -6.95 -12.42
CA VAL A 13 8.10 -6.52 -13.79
C VAL A 13 7.44 -5.19 -14.20
N ALA A 14 6.88 -4.45 -13.26
CA ALA A 14 6.22 -3.14 -13.48
C ALA A 14 5.08 -3.16 -14.51
N CYS A 15 4.40 -4.27 -14.72
CA CYS A 15 3.33 -4.39 -15.73
C CYS A 15 2.08 -3.52 -15.45
N GLY A 16 1.93 -3.00 -14.22
CA GLY A 16 0.83 -2.12 -13.82
C GLY A 16 -0.52 -2.80 -13.55
N THR A 17 -0.69 -4.08 -13.88
CA THR A 17 -1.97 -4.80 -13.76
C THR A 17 -2.56 -4.75 -12.34
N CYS A 18 -1.70 -4.84 -11.31
CA CYS A 18 -2.13 -4.74 -9.91
C CYS A 18 -2.68 -3.34 -9.56
N ALA A 19 -2.17 -2.28 -10.18
CA ALA A 19 -2.67 -0.92 -9.98
C ALA A 19 -4.05 -0.78 -10.66
N VAL A 20 -4.21 -1.23 -11.88
CA VAL A 20 -5.49 -1.20 -12.61
C VAL A 20 -6.56 -2.00 -11.88
N ALA A 21 -6.24 -3.23 -11.46
CA ALA A 21 -7.17 -4.05 -10.69
C ALA A 21 -7.57 -3.43 -9.35
N CYS A 22 -6.65 -2.69 -8.70
CA CYS A 22 -6.94 -1.94 -7.48
C CYS A 22 -7.85 -0.74 -7.76
N MET A 23 -7.66 -0.04 -8.88
CA MET A 23 -8.49 1.10 -9.27
C MET A 23 -9.92 0.66 -9.57
N ASP A 24 -10.08 -0.44 -10.30
CA ASP A 24 -11.38 -1.05 -10.58
C ASP A 24 -12.09 -1.48 -9.28
N GLN A 25 -11.40 -2.19 -8.42
CA GLN A 25 -11.96 -2.67 -7.14
C GLN A 25 -12.36 -1.54 -6.18
N CYS A 26 -11.74 -0.37 -6.27
CA CYS A 26 -11.97 0.79 -5.40
C CYS A 26 -12.81 1.88 -6.07
N ASP A 27 -13.42 1.63 -7.22
CA ASP A 27 -14.17 2.61 -8.02
C ASP A 27 -13.42 3.95 -8.20
N THR A 28 -12.10 3.85 -8.42
CA THR A 28 -11.21 5.02 -8.53
C THR A 28 -11.49 5.79 -9.81
N VAL A 29 -11.83 7.06 -9.70
CA VAL A 29 -12.04 7.92 -10.86
C VAL A 29 -10.70 8.37 -11.43
N ILE A 30 -10.38 7.90 -12.65
CA ILE A 30 -9.11 8.21 -13.32
C ILE A 30 -9.00 9.71 -13.58
N GLY A 31 -7.85 10.29 -13.25
CA GLY A 31 -7.57 11.72 -13.38
C GLY A 31 -8.11 12.60 -12.26
N VAL A 32 -8.89 12.03 -11.33
CA VAL A 32 -9.48 12.73 -10.18
C VAL A 32 -8.93 12.20 -8.86
N ASP A 33 -8.99 10.89 -8.67
CA ASP A 33 -8.57 10.25 -7.43
C ASP A 33 -7.13 9.72 -7.50
N VAL A 34 -6.49 9.67 -6.35
CA VAL A 34 -5.16 9.04 -6.22
C VAL A 34 -5.34 7.54 -6.02
N PRO A 35 -4.78 6.69 -6.90
CA PRO A 35 -4.89 5.25 -6.77
C PRO A 35 -4.31 4.74 -5.45
N CYS A 36 -4.98 3.78 -4.83
CA CYS A 36 -4.52 3.14 -3.60
C CYS A 36 -3.26 2.27 -3.80
N ARG A 37 -2.94 1.93 -5.05
CA ARG A 37 -1.72 1.22 -5.46
C ARG A 37 -1.14 1.86 -6.71
N ARG A 38 0.19 2.00 -6.74
CA ARG A 38 0.92 2.57 -7.87
C ARG A 38 2.20 1.80 -8.13
N ILE A 39 2.70 1.86 -9.36
CA ILE A 39 4.03 1.37 -9.73
C ILE A 39 5.03 2.52 -9.63
N VAL A 40 6.19 2.24 -9.07
CA VAL A 40 7.32 3.17 -9.01
C VAL A 40 8.51 2.52 -9.69
N THR A 41 9.12 3.23 -10.64
CA THR A 41 10.39 2.87 -11.25
C THR A 41 11.51 3.63 -10.53
N LEU A 42 12.52 2.91 -10.09
CA LEU A 42 13.67 3.42 -9.37
C LEU A 42 14.91 3.20 -10.22
N GLU A 43 15.60 4.27 -10.55
CA GLU A 43 16.85 4.24 -11.32
C GLU A 43 18.02 4.55 -10.38
N ASP A 44 18.98 3.65 -10.34
CA ASP A 44 20.22 3.82 -9.61
C ASP A 44 21.39 3.89 -10.62
N HIS A 45 22.05 5.02 -10.66
CA HIS A 45 23.18 5.30 -11.55
C HIS A 45 24.53 5.17 -10.83
N SER A 46 24.54 4.65 -9.61
CA SER A 46 25.78 4.43 -8.86
C SER A 46 26.63 3.32 -9.49
N GLY A 47 27.94 3.49 -9.51
CA GLY A 47 28.87 2.48 -9.99
C GLY A 47 29.01 2.35 -11.52
N GLY A 48 28.65 3.37 -12.31
CA GLY A 48 28.85 3.40 -13.77
C GLY A 48 27.92 2.49 -14.58
N LYS A 49 26.92 1.89 -13.94
CA LYS A 49 25.84 1.13 -14.57
C LYS A 49 24.50 1.66 -14.08
N THR A 50 23.52 1.73 -14.97
CA THR A 50 22.13 2.01 -14.57
C THR A 50 21.46 0.72 -14.14
N VAL A 51 21.01 0.69 -12.90
CA VAL A 51 20.20 -0.40 -12.36
C VAL A 51 18.77 0.10 -12.21
N ILE A 52 17.84 -0.58 -12.86
CA ILE A 52 16.40 -0.27 -12.75
C ILE A 52 15.77 -1.27 -11.80
N ARG A 53 15.00 -0.75 -10.82
CA ARG A 53 14.20 -1.55 -9.90
C ARG A 53 12.76 -1.07 -9.94
N TYR A 54 11.86 -1.98 -9.69
CA TYR A 54 10.43 -1.68 -9.67
C TYR A 54 9.83 -1.94 -8.29
N ALA A 55 8.86 -1.12 -7.93
CA ALA A 55 8.09 -1.34 -6.71
C ALA A 55 6.59 -1.13 -6.96
N SER A 56 5.78 -2.08 -6.53
CA SER A 56 4.34 -1.91 -6.44
C SER A 56 3.98 -1.40 -5.05
N VAL A 57 3.74 -0.11 -4.94
CA VAL A 57 3.50 0.57 -3.67
C VAL A 57 2.01 0.67 -3.38
N GLY A 58 1.59 0.10 -2.27
CA GLY A 58 0.25 0.20 -1.68
C GLY A 58 0.36 0.13 -0.16
N CYS A 59 -0.76 0.26 0.55
CA CYS A 59 -0.74 0.12 2.01
C CYS A 59 -0.33 -1.30 2.40
N MET A 60 0.60 -1.41 3.35
CA MET A 60 1.08 -2.69 3.88
C MET A 60 0.31 -3.13 5.13
N HIS A 61 -0.69 -2.36 5.56
CA HIS A 61 -1.50 -2.65 6.74
C HIS A 61 -0.68 -2.96 7.98
N CYS A 62 0.31 -2.10 8.26
CA CYS A 62 1.30 -2.26 9.33
C CYS A 62 0.67 -2.67 10.66
N ARG A 63 1.32 -3.59 11.38
CA ARG A 63 0.92 -4.03 12.71
C ARG A 63 0.95 -2.88 13.73
N ASP A 64 1.95 -1.99 13.62
CA ASP A 64 2.02 -0.72 14.36
C ASP A 64 1.78 0.45 13.39
N PRO A 65 0.50 0.78 13.13
CA PRO A 65 0.17 1.73 12.08
C PRO A 65 0.42 3.17 12.51
N ILE A 66 1.53 3.77 12.03
CA ILE A 66 1.86 5.17 12.30
C ILE A 66 0.72 6.13 11.89
N CYS A 67 -0.02 5.81 10.83
CA CYS A 67 -1.17 6.60 10.38
C CYS A 67 -2.29 6.67 11.43
N GLN A 68 -2.50 5.59 12.20
CA GLN A 68 -3.43 5.58 13.32
C GLN A 68 -2.92 6.44 14.46
N ARG A 69 -1.64 6.30 14.84
CA ARG A 69 -1.04 7.03 15.97
C ARG A 69 -1.04 8.54 15.79
N VAL A 70 -0.85 9.03 14.56
CA VAL A 70 -0.82 10.47 14.29
C VAL A 70 -2.20 11.08 14.04
N CYS A 71 -3.25 10.24 13.93
CA CYS A 71 -4.60 10.71 13.63
C CYS A 71 -5.33 11.17 14.89
N ARG A 72 -5.36 12.49 15.11
CA ARG A 72 -6.08 13.08 16.27
C ARG A 72 -7.59 12.88 16.25
N GLN A 73 -8.16 12.61 15.06
CA GLN A 73 -9.59 12.37 14.87
C GLN A 73 -9.98 10.89 15.05
N GLY A 74 -9.01 10.01 15.32
CA GLY A 74 -9.29 8.58 15.49
C GLY A 74 -9.90 7.89 14.26
N CYS A 75 -9.57 8.39 13.04
CA CYS A 75 -10.15 7.86 11.80
C CYS A 75 -9.70 6.43 11.46
N TYR A 76 -8.67 5.93 12.11
CA TYR A 76 -8.10 4.61 11.77
C TYR A 76 -8.41 3.58 12.84
N THR A 77 -8.80 2.40 12.40
CA THR A 77 -9.04 1.23 13.26
C THR A 77 -8.29 0.02 12.70
N VAL A 78 -7.83 -0.86 13.58
CA VAL A 78 -7.35 -2.18 13.17
C VAL A 78 -8.53 -3.14 13.28
N ASP A 79 -8.87 -3.78 12.19
CA ASP A 79 -9.95 -4.76 12.13
C ASP A 79 -9.56 -6.02 12.93
N ALA A 80 -10.33 -6.37 13.93
CA ALA A 80 -10.05 -7.49 14.82
C ALA A 80 -10.04 -8.85 14.10
N GLU A 81 -10.79 -8.99 13.01
CA GLU A 81 -10.89 -10.25 12.28
C GLU A 81 -9.75 -10.42 11.27
N THR A 82 -9.45 -9.38 10.52
CA THR A 82 -8.48 -9.44 9.42
C THR A 82 -7.11 -8.82 9.73
N GLY A 83 -6.98 -8.09 10.85
CA GLY A 83 -5.77 -7.32 11.18
C GLY A 83 -5.53 -6.10 10.27
N LEU A 84 -6.40 -5.84 9.30
CA LEU A 84 -6.24 -4.76 8.35
C LEU A 84 -6.48 -3.40 9.02
N VAL A 85 -5.68 -2.42 8.63
CA VAL A 85 -5.88 -1.03 9.05
C VAL A 85 -6.95 -0.39 8.18
N LEU A 86 -8.09 -0.08 8.74
CA LEU A 86 -9.22 0.53 8.05
C LEU A 86 -9.28 2.04 8.32
N LEU A 87 -9.87 2.79 7.40
CA LEU A 87 -10.01 4.23 7.48
C LEU A 87 -11.50 4.62 7.40
N ASN A 88 -11.98 5.30 8.42
CA ASN A 88 -13.27 5.99 8.36
C ASN A 88 -13.11 7.37 7.74
N GLY A 89 -13.32 7.48 6.45
CA GLY A 89 -13.22 8.74 5.70
C GLY A 89 -14.26 9.78 6.10
N ALA A 90 -15.40 9.39 6.66
CA ALA A 90 -16.45 10.33 7.13
C ALA A 90 -15.94 11.21 8.27
N ALA A 91 -15.18 10.65 9.21
CA ALA A 91 -14.60 11.37 10.34
C ALA A 91 -13.34 12.18 9.97
N CYS A 92 -12.82 12.02 8.76
CA CYS A 92 -11.58 12.67 8.34
C CYS A 92 -11.78 14.16 8.05
N VAL A 93 -10.92 15.00 8.65
CA VAL A 93 -10.90 16.46 8.44
C VAL A 93 -9.82 16.92 7.45
N GLY A 94 -9.10 16.02 6.79
CA GLY A 94 -8.13 16.35 5.74
C GLY A 94 -6.83 16.98 6.23
N CYS A 95 -6.46 16.86 7.50
CA CYS A 95 -5.27 17.54 8.05
C CYS A 95 -3.91 17.07 7.46
N GLY A 96 -3.87 15.96 6.73
CA GLY A 96 -2.68 15.44 6.05
C GLY A 96 -1.61 14.81 6.95
N ALA A 97 -1.80 14.73 8.28
CA ALA A 97 -0.80 14.17 9.20
C ALA A 97 -0.41 12.74 8.83
N CYS A 98 -1.38 11.88 8.49
CA CYS A 98 -1.15 10.50 8.08
C CYS A 98 -0.43 10.38 6.72
N VAL A 99 -0.67 11.32 5.81
CA VAL A 99 0.03 11.38 4.50
C VAL A 99 1.52 11.63 4.71
N LYS A 100 1.86 12.60 5.57
CA LYS A 100 3.26 12.93 5.90
C LYS A 100 3.97 11.85 6.71
N ALA A 101 3.23 11.14 7.55
CA ALA A 101 3.80 10.13 8.45
C ALA A 101 4.05 8.77 7.77
N CYS A 102 3.36 8.46 6.67
CA CYS A 102 3.52 7.16 6.02
C CYS A 102 4.87 7.03 5.33
N PRO A 103 5.76 6.10 5.74
CA PRO A 103 7.12 6.02 5.22
C PRO A 103 7.19 5.59 3.76
N ILE A 104 6.13 4.98 3.23
CA ILE A 104 6.04 4.53 1.83
C ILE A 104 5.03 5.34 1.00
N GLY A 105 4.46 6.40 1.58
CA GLY A 105 3.50 7.24 0.88
C GLY A 105 2.24 6.53 0.40
N ALA A 106 1.73 5.56 1.19
CA ALA A 106 0.55 4.77 0.83
C ALA A 106 -0.78 5.41 1.25
N VAL A 107 -0.74 6.60 1.84
CA VAL A 107 -1.92 7.40 2.18
C VAL A 107 -1.88 8.67 1.35
N ALA A 108 -2.99 9.04 0.72
CA ALA A 108 -3.14 10.27 -0.04
C ALA A 108 -4.38 11.05 0.41
N LEU A 109 -4.55 12.29 -0.06
CA LEU A 109 -5.83 12.98 0.03
C LEU A 109 -6.58 12.76 -1.29
N ASN A 110 -7.86 12.42 -1.20
CA ASN A 110 -8.74 12.30 -2.37
C ASN A 110 -9.22 13.69 -2.84
N SER A 111 -10.02 13.72 -3.89
CA SER A 111 -10.60 14.95 -4.48
C SER A 111 -11.43 15.78 -3.48
N ALA A 112 -12.01 15.16 -2.47
CA ALA A 112 -12.72 15.84 -1.37
C ALA A 112 -11.79 16.34 -0.26
N GLY A 113 -10.46 16.26 -0.43
CA GLY A 113 -9.47 16.67 0.57
C GLY A 113 -9.39 15.74 1.79
N LYS A 114 -10.01 14.57 1.76
CA LYS A 114 -9.98 13.59 2.85
C LYS A 114 -8.94 12.50 2.60
N ALA A 115 -8.41 11.92 3.67
CA ALA A 115 -7.47 10.81 3.54
C ALA A 115 -8.11 9.62 2.81
N SER A 116 -7.33 9.00 1.94
CA SER A 116 -7.66 7.79 1.20
C SER A 116 -6.49 6.82 1.27
N LYS A 117 -6.77 5.53 1.39
CA LYS A 117 -5.78 4.44 1.36
C LYS A 117 -6.46 3.10 1.06
N CYS A 118 -5.66 2.13 0.69
CA CYS A 118 -6.09 0.74 0.51
C CYS A 118 -6.85 0.23 1.75
N ASN A 119 -7.98 -0.45 1.55
CA ASN A 119 -8.74 -1.15 2.58
C ASN A 119 -8.37 -2.64 2.71
N GLY A 120 -7.34 -3.11 1.96
CA GLY A 120 -6.90 -4.50 1.93
C GLY A 120 -7.84 -5.43 1.19
N CYS A 121 -8.81 -4.91 0.42
CA CYS A 121 -9.90 -5.71 -0.15
C CYS A 121 -10.60 -6.58 0.91
N ARG A 122 -10.82 -6.03 2.11
CA ARG A 122 -11.34 -6.74 3.29
C ARG A 122 -12.49 -7.68 2.98
N GLU A 123 -13.48 -7.19 2.25
CA GLU A 123 -14.69 -7.98 1.93
C GLU A 123 -14.35 -9.22 1.09
N ARG A 124 -13.40 -9.09 0.15
CA ARG A 124 -12.92 -10.22 -0.65
C ARG A 124 -12.22 -11.26 0.24
N LEU A 125 -11.33 -10.81 1.13
CA LEU A 125 -10.59 -11.70 2.03
C LEU A 125 -11.53 -12.43 2.99
N LEU A 126 -12.58 -11.79 3.49
CA LEU A 126 -13.61 -12.43 4.32
C LEU A 126 -14.41 -13.49 3.57
N LEU A 127 -14.53 -13.37 2.26
CA LEU A 127 -15.15 -14.37 1.39
C LEU A 127 -14.16 -15.45 0.93
N GLY A 128 -12.92 -15.47 1.44
CA GLY A 128 -11.88 -16.41 1.01
C GLY A 128 -11.33 -16.12 -0.39
N LEU A 129 -11.58 -14.92 -0.94
CA LEU A 129 -11.08 -14.50 -2.24
C LEU A 129 -9.80 -13.70 -2.09
N PRO A 130 -8.81 -13.86 -2.98
CA PRO A 130 -7.58 -13.06 -2.95
C PRO A 130 -7.87 -11.58 -3.18
N ALA A 131 -7.03 -10.70 -2.63
CA ALA A 131 -7.10 -9.26 -2.91
C ALA A 131 -6.99 -9.00 -4.41
N ALA A 132 -7.64 -7.94 -4.92
CA ALA A 132 -7.68 -7.67 -6.37
C ALA A 132 -6.28 -7.55 -6.99
N CYS A 133 -5.37 -6.83 -6.31
CA CYS A 133 -3.99 -6.66 -6.77
C CYS A 133 -3.16 -7.96 -6.70
N GLU A 134 -3.41 -8.83 -5.74
CA GLU A 134 -2.80 -10.15 -5.63
C GLU A 134 -3.26 -11.06 -6.77
N ARG A 135 -4.57 -11.17 -6.97
CA ARG A 135 -5.17 -11.96 -8.05
C ARG A 135 -4.66 -11.55 -9.44
N ALA A 136 -4.47 -10.23 -9.65
CA ALA A 136 -4.05 -9.70 -10.94
C ALA A 136 -2.53 -9.83 -11.18
N CYS A 137 -1.73 -10.13 -10.15
CA CYS A 137 -0.29 -10.23 -10.28
C CYS A 137 0.12 -11.59 -10.84
N GLN A 138 0.44 -11.65 -12.12
CA GLN A 138 0.84 -12.91 -12.79
C GLN A 138 2.14 -13.48 -12.21
N ASN A 139 3.06 -12.61 -11.78
CA ASN A 139 4.34 -13.01 -11.18
C ASN A 139 4.24 -13.25 -9.67
N GLN A 140 3.05 -13.15 -9.08
CA GLN A 140 2.83 -13.35 -7.64
C GLN A 140 3.73 -12.49 -6.72
N ALA A 141 4.16 -11.33 -7.21
CA ALA A 141 4.98 -10.38 -6.43
C ALA A 141 4.23 -9.77 -5.23
N ILE A 142 2.90 -9.90 -5.17
CA ILE A 142 2.04 -9.39 -4.10
C ILE A 142 1.25 -10.54 -3.52
N ARG A 143 1.28 -10.68 -2.18
CA ARG A 143 0.51 -11.72 -1.47
C ARG A 143 -0.16 -11.16 -0.24
N PHE A 144 -1.33 -11.69 0.09
CA PHE A 144 -2.03 -11.47 1.35
C PHE A 144 -2.09 -12.80 2.09
N THR A 145 -1.12 -13.02 2.97
CA THR A 145 -0.96 -14.27 3.69
C THR A 145 -1.69 -14.21 5.02
N ALA A 146 -2.53 -15.20 5.30
CA ALA A 146 -3.11 -15.38 6.63
C ALA A 146 -2.01 -15.77 7.62
N VAL A 147 -1.95 -15.08 8.75
CA VAL A 147 -0.92 -15.31 9.77
C VAL A 147 -1.54 -15.63 11.11
N GLU A 148 -0.88 -16.48 11.90
CA GLU A 148 -1.27 -16.71 13.28
C GLU A 148 -1.02 -15.46 14.14
N SER A 149 -1.83 -15.26 15.16
CA SER A 149 -1.66 -14.17 16.11
C SER A 149 -0.31 -14.33 16.82
N GLY A 150 0.66 -13.46 16.52
CA GLY A 150 2.01 -13.49 17.09
C GLY A 150 3.14 -13.66 16.07
N ALA A 151 2.84 -13.94 14.80
CA ALA A 151 3.85 -14.05 13.75
C ALA A 151 4.66 -12.75 13.54
N GLU A 152 5.90 -12.92 13.08
CA GLU A 152 6.90 -11.86 12.95
C GLU A 152 6.45 -10.64 12.11
N ASP A 153 7.14 -9.55 12.33
CA ASP A 153 6.86 -8.16 11.96
C ASP A 153 6.87 -7.91 10.44
N ASP A 154 5.88 -7.20 9.95
CA ASP A 154 5.79 -6.64 8.60
C ASP A 154 6.76 -5.48 8.33
N ARG A 155 7.58 -5.11 9.33
CA ARG A 155 8.58 -4.03 9.25
C ARG A 155 9.60 -4.29 8.14
N GLU A 156 9.89 -5.53 7.82
CA GLU A 156 10.89 -5.86 6.80
C GLU A 156 10.47 -5.36 5.42
N THR A 157 9.25 -5.67 4.98
CA THR A 157 8.73 -5.20 3.69
C THR A 157 8.55 -3.68 3.65
N VAL A 158 8.04 -3.08 4.75
CA VAL A 158 7.94 -1.61 4.85
C VAL A 158 9.30 -0.96 4.83
N THR A 159 10.29 -1.53 5.53
CA THR A 159 11.67 -1.03 5.56
C THR A 159 12.33 -1.15 4.18
N LEU A 160 12.14 -2.28 3.50
CA LEU A 160 12.62 -2.49 2.14
C LEU A 160 12.03 -1.46 1.18
N LEU A 161 10.71 -1.30 1.16
CA LEU A 161 10.04 -0.31 0.33
C LEU A 161 10.47 1.13 0.68
N SER A 162 10.60 1.46 1.96
CA SER A 162 11.06 2.77 2.41
C SER A 162 12.49 3.06 1.94
N ARG A 163 13.39 2.08 2.01
CA ARG A 163 14.77 2.20 1.51
C ARG A 163 14.81 2.36 -0.01
N LEU A 164 14.03 1.56 -0.72
CA LEU A 164 13.93 1.64 -2.18
C LEU A 164 13.43 3.02 -2.61
N LEU A 165 12.38 3.53 -1.98
CA LEU A 165 11.78 4.84 -2.27
C LEU A 165 12.67 6.00 -1.83
N GLY A 166 13.43 5.85 -0.73
CA GLY A 166 14.33 6.88 -0.18
C GLY A 166 15.66 7.01 -0.93
N SER A 167 16.14 5.95 -1.58
CA SER A 167 17.37 5.97 -2.39
C SER A 167 17.16 6.56 -3.79
N GLY A 168 15.92 6.67 -4.25
CA GLY A 168 15.58 7.25 -5.54
C GLY A 168 15.33 8.75 -5.45
N LYS A 169 16.35 9.59 -5.52
CA LYS A 169 16.16 11.00 -5.86
C LYS A 169 15.69 11.09 -7.32
N GLY A 170 14.38 11.02 -7.54
CA GLY A 170 13.80 11.22 -8.87
C GLY A 170 12.87 10.13 -9.40
N GLY A 171 12.29 9.30 -8.56
CA GLY A 171 11.28 8.31 -8.98
C GLY A 171 10.07 8.98 -9.61
N ARG A 172 9.83 8.77 -10.91
CA ARG A 172 8.58 9.16 -11.58
C ARG A 172 7.53 8.11 -11.27
N ALA A 173 6.40 8.54 -10.71
CA ALA A 173 5.19 7.73 -10.71
C ALA A 173 4.60 7.75 -12.12
N CYS A 174 4.38 6.57 -12.69
CA CYS A 174 3.55 6.42 -13.90
C CYS A 174 2.09 6.50 -13.51
#